data_e900ecc7f543030b1f1249723dfc21cc
#
_entry.id   e900ecc7f543030b1f1249723dfc21cc
#
_cell.length_a   1.000
_cell.length_b   1.000
_cell.length_c   1.000
_cell.angle_alpha   90.00
_cell.angle_beta   90.00
_cell.angle_gamma   90.00
#
_symmetry.space_group_name_H-M   'P 1'
#
loop_
_entity.id
_entity.type
_entity.pdbx_description
1 polymer ?
#
loop_
_entity_poly.entity_id
_entity_poly.type
_entity_poly.pdbx_seq_one_letter_code
_entity_poly.pdbx_strand_id
1 'polypeptide(L)'
;MYIQKFYPRTLYPGIFYPGKFYPGQSTILRSIVFICASLLFTVSAWALSTDKDQPIEIEADSADLDDEKGVTIYRGNVILTQGSVRMTGDTMTVYFKDRELDILIMEGKPARYRQLPDDSEIYDEAEALRMEYYELKNLIVLIDKADFKQEGLSFSGNRIEYDTEHSRIKVRGSVNQQNSSGSSGSSGDRVKIILKPKKKKE
;
A
#
# COMPACT_ATOMS: atom_id res chain seq x y z
N MET A 1 94.13 49.29 -14.20
CA MET A 1 94.05 50.28 -13.11
C MET A 1 92.53 50.48 -12.79
N TYR A 2 91.97 49.65 -11.92
CA TYR A 2 90.58 49.72 -11.55
C TYR A 2 90.44 49.97 -10.05
N ILE A 3 89.86 51.05 -9.71
CA ILE A 3 89.67 51.54 -8.34
C ILE A 3 88.31 50.89 -7.85
N GLN A 4 88.42 50.04 -6.84
CA GLN A 4 87.24 49.53 -6.14
C GLN A 4 86.80 50.54 -5.09
N LYS A 5 85.58 51.03 -5.25
CA LYS A 5 84.90 51.86 -4.23
C LYS A 5 84.29 50.97 -3.14
N PHE A 6 84.75 51.12 -1.94
CA PHE A 6 84.16 50.59 -0.72
C PHE A 6 82.92 51.40 -0.35
N TYR A 7 81.78 50.74 -0.18
CA TYR A 7 80.62 51.29 0.43
C TYR A 7 80.46 50.73 1.84
N PRO A 8 80.14 51.52 2.87
CA PRO A 8 79.93 51.04 4.21
C PRO A 8 78.50 50.41 4.34
N ARG A 9 78.47 49.28 4.95
CA ARG A 9 77.24 48.51 5.32
C ARG A 9 76.50 49.21 6.44
N THR A 10 75.44 49.93 6.14
CA THR A 10 74.50 50.42 7.16
C THR A 10 73.64 49.26 7.67
N LEU A 11 73.75 48.99 8.95
CA LEU A 11 72.84 48.08 9.72
C LEU A 11 71.48 48.76 9.89
N TYR A 12 70.44 48.18 9.23
CA TYR A 12 69.08 48.52 9.53
C TYR A 12 68.57 47.69 10.71
N PRO A 13 67.94 48.29 11.73
CA PRO A 13 67.30 47.54 12.79
C PRO A 13 66.09 46.78 12.26
N GLY A 14 66.04 45.47 12.48
CA GLY A 14 64.95 44.61 12.04
C GLY A 14 63.61 45.03 12.67
N ILE A 15 62.67 45.40 11.84
CA ILE A 15 61.26 45.61 12.26
C ILE A 15 60.65 44.25 12.41
N PHE A 16 60.38 43.88 13.67
CA PHE A 16 59.67 42.66 14.02
C PHE A 16 58.19 42.92 13.72
N TYR A 17 57.65 42.31 12.62
CA TYR A 17 56.20 42.29 12.37
C TYR A 17 55.60 41.15 13.19
N PRO A 18 54.71 41.41 14.15
CA PRO A 18 53.97 40.33 14.79
C PRO A 18 53.05 39.71 13.77
N GLY A 19 53.28 38.43 13.46
CA GLY A 19 52.42 37.64 12.57
C GLY A 19 50.98 37.67 13.07
N LYS A 20 50.07 38.17 12.22
CA LYS A 20 48.62 38.05 12.49
C LYS A 20 48.23 36.57 12.49
N PHE A 21 48.01 36.05 13.68
CA PHE A 21 47.44 34.76 13.87
C PHE A 21 45.95 34.87 13.45
N TYR A 22 45.53 34.21 12.37
CA TYR A 22 44.15 34.09 11.95
C TYR A 22 43.57 32.79 12.53
N PRO A 23 42.89 32.82 13.69
CA PRO A 23 42.21 31.64 14.24
C PRO A 23 40.86 31.55 13.57
N GLY A 24 40.75 30.91 12.42
CA GLY A 24 39.41 30.82 11.77
C GLY A 24 39.28 29.77 10.68
N GLN A 25 40.36 29.34 10.05
CA GLN A 25 40.24 28.40 8.89
C GLN A 25 39.92 26.97 9.33
N SER A 26 40.33 26.53 10.51
CA SER A 26 40.04 25.16 10.98
C SER A 26 38.63 24.96 11.46
N THR A 27 37.99 26.00 11.98
CA THR A 27 36.58 25.95 12.44
C THR A 27 35.59 25.92 11.26
N ILE A 28 35.86 26.72 10.23
CA ILE A 28 35.01 26.76 9.02
C ILE A 28 35.10 25.42 8.27
N LEU A 29 36.29 24.86 8.12
CA LEU A 29 36.48 23.55 7.47
C LEU A 29 35.83 22.41 8.26
N ARG A 30 35.91 22.43 9.61
CA ARG A 30 35.19 21.49 10.44
C ARG A 30 33.65 21.60 10.34
N SER A 31 33.13 22.82 10.30
CA SER A 31 31.71 23.06 10.12
C SER A 31 31.20 22.61 8.76
N ILE A 32 31.96 22.80 7.68
CA ILE A 32 31.60 22.32 6.33
C ILE A 32 31.59 20.79 6.29
N VAL A 33 32.53 20.11 6.93
CA VAL A 33 32.56 18.64 7.01
C VAL A 33 31.38 18.10 7.78
N PHE A 34 30.95 18.74 8.88
CA PHE A 34 29.75 18.35 9.63
C PHE A 34 28.45 18.57 8.85
N ILE A 35 28.35 19.66 8.09
CA ILE A 35 27.17 19.93 7.22
C ILE A 35 27.13 18.94 6.05
N CYS A 36 28.24 18.60 5.42
CA CYS A 36 28.30 17.58 4.38
C CYS A 36 28.00 16.17 4.92
N ALA A 37 28.43 15.84 6.14
CA ALA A 37 28.10 14.54 6.76
C ALA A 37 26.61 14.42 7.14
N SER A 38 25.94 15.51 7.51
CA SER A 38 24.50 15.51 7.80
C SER A 38 23.61 15.41 6.54
N LEU A 39 24.11 15.82 5.37
CA LEU A 39 23.41 15.68 4.09
C LEU A 39 23.45 14.26 3.52
N LEU A 40 24.32 13.39 4.03
CA LEU A 40 24.41 11.99 3.58
C LEU A 40 23.42 11.05 4.29
N PHE A 41 22.72 11.51 5.32
CA PHE A 41 21.58 10.81 5.91
C PHE A 41 20.25 11.20 5.22
N THR A 42 20.20 11.13 3.90
CA THR A 42 18.91 11.00 3.22
C THR A 42 18.40 9.61 3.52
N VAL A 43 17.58 9.49 4.57
CA VAL A 43 16.74 8.32 4.78
C VAL A 43 15.94 8.21 3.50
N SER A 44 16.19 7.16 2.71
CA SER A 44 15.31 6.79 1.62
C SER A 44 13.95 6.55 2.26
N ALA A 45 13.06 7.54 2.19
CA ALA A 45 11.66 7.31 2.43
C ALA A 45 11.29 6.27 1.37
N TRP A 46 11.15 5.02 1.78
CA TRP A 46 10.51 4.00 0.98
C TRP A 46 9.10 4.51 0.82
N ALA A 47 8.82 5.16 -0.31
CA ALA A 47 7.46 5.39 -0.73
C ALA A 47 6.85 3.99 -0.80
N LEU A 48 5.96 3.67 0.13
CA LEU A 48 5.17 2.46 0.09
C LEU A 48 4.37 2.58 -1.21
N SER A 49 4.75 1.78 -2.20
CA SER A 49 4.01 1.71 -3.46
C SER A 49 2.64 1.16 -3.10
N THR A 50 1.59 1.93 -3.37
CA THR A 50 0.24 1.44 -3.14
C THR A 50 0.05 0.18 -3.96
N ASP A 51 -0.73 -0.79 -3.48
CA ASP A 51 -0.97 -2.05 -4.18
C ASP A 51 -1.39 -1.84 -5.64
N LYS A 52 -2.11 -0.75 -5.93
CA LYS A 52 -2.57 -0.37 -7.28
C LYS A 52 -1.44 -0.10 -8.27
N ASP A 53 -0.26 0.30 -7.81
CA ASP A 53 0.91 0.57 -8.65
C ASP A 53 1.71 -0.70 -8.95
N GLN A 54 1.37 -1.83 -8.29
CA GLN A 54 2.01 -3.11 -8.52
C GLN A 54 1.39 -3.85 -9.71
N PRO A 55 2.17 -4.66 -10.44
CA PRO A 55 1.63 -5.49 -11.50
C PRO A 55 0.60 -6.48 -10.96
N ILE A 56 -0.45 -6.73 -11.76
CA ILE A 56 -1.41 -7.80 -11.49
C ILE A 56 -0.86 -9.10 -12.07
N GLU A 57 -0.69 -10.11 -11.22
CA GLU A 57 -0.30 -11.46 -11.59
C GLU A 57 -1.47 -12.40 -11.39
N ILE A 58 -1.76 -13.26 -12.38
CA ILE A 58 -2.88 -14.21 -12.35
C ILE A 58 -2.38 -15.59 -12.69
N GLU A 59 -2.67 -16.55 -11.83
CA GLU A 59 -2.42 -17.97 -12.03
C GLU A 59 -3.75 -18.73 -12.08
N ALA A 60 -3.91 -19.70 -13.00
CA ALA A 60 -5.09 -20.53 -13.13
C ALA A 60 -4.74 -21.81 -13.91
N ASP A 61 -5.59 -22.85 -13.83
CA ASP A 61 -5.41 -24.08 -14.61
C ASP A 61 -5.70 -23.85 -16.11
N SER A 62 -6.61 -22.89 -16.44
CA SER A 62 -6.93 -22.51 -17.81
C SER A 62 -7.42 -21.06 -17.90
N ALA A 63 -7.24 -20.46 -19.08
CA ALA A 63 -7.75 -19.12 -19.38
C ALA A 63 -8.33 -19.09 -20.80
N ASP A 64 -9.52 -18.47 -20.95
CA ASP A 64 -10.19 -18.19 -22.21
C ASP A 64 -10.27 -16.68 -22.39
N LEU A 65 -9.64 -16.15 -23.43
CA LEU A 65 -9.60 -14.73 -23.77
C LEU A 65 -10.47 -14.46 -24.98
N ASP A 66 -11.43 -13.57 -24.86
CA ASP A 66 -12.25 -13.04 -25.95
C ASP A 66 -11.99 -11.52 -26.07
N ASP A 67 -11.03 -11.17 -26.91
CA ASP A 67 -10.60 -9.78 -27.10
C ASP A 67 -11.67 -8.92 -27.79
N GLU A 68 -12.52 -9.55 -28.62
CA GLU A 68 -13.63 -8.85 -29.29
C GLU A 68 -14.69 -8.38 -28.27
N LYS A 69 -14.96 -9.21 -27.27
CA LYS A 69 -15.90 -8.87 -26.18
C LYS A 69 -15.23 -8.17 -25.00
N GLY A 70 -13.91 -8.11 -24.95
CA GLY A 70 -13.16 -7.58 -23.82
C GLY A 70 -13.39 -8.39 -22.55
N VAL A 71 -13.41 -9.73 -22.64
CA VAL A 71 -13.65 -10.62 -21.50
C VAL A 71 -12.58 -11.71 -21.44
N THR A 72 -12.03 -11.94 -20.25
CA THR A 72 -11.17 -13.07 -19.99
C THR A 72 -11.74 -13.89 -18.84
N ILE A 73 -11.80 -15.21 -19.01
CA ILE A 73 -12.29 -16.16 -17.99
C ILE A 73 -11.16 -17.09 -17.60
N TYR A 74 -10.77 -17.07 -16.34
CA TYR A 74 -9.80 -17.99 -15.72
C TYR A 74 -10.55 -19.06 -14.95
N ARG A 75 -10.11 -20.32 -15.03
CA ARG A 75 -10.75 -21.45 -14.36
C ARG A 75 -9.74 -22.37 -13.71
N GLY A 76 -10.12 -22.85 -12.52
CA GLY A 76 -9.37 -23.81 -11.71
C GLY A 76 -8.24 -23.16 -10.91
N ASN A 77 -8.29 -23.30 -9.58
CA ASN A 77 -7.26 -22.85 -8.64
C ASN A 77 -6.80 -21.40 -8.90
N VAL A 78 -7.74 -20.52 -9.20
CA VAL A 78 -7.40 -19.16 -9.59
C VAL A 78 -6.81 -18.39 -8.43
N ILE A 79 -5.67 -17.75 -8.69
CA ILE A 79 -4.95 -16.87 -7.77
C ILE A 79 -4.67 -15.56 -8.51
N LEU A 80 -5.08 -14.44 -7.91
CA LEU A 80 -4.68 -13.11 -8.33
C LEU A 80 -3.84 -12.49 -7.21
N THR A 81 -2.73 -11.87 -7.58
CA THR A 81 -1.89 -11.07 -6.68
C THR A 81 -1.61 -9.70 -7.27
N GLN A 82 -1.65 -8.66 -6.41
CA GLN A 82 -1.25 -7.30 -6.75
C GLN A 82 -0.72 -6.62 -5.47
N GLY A 83 0.59 -6.51 -5.33
CA GLY A 83 1.21 -6.04 -4.09
C GLY A 83 0.83 -6.94 -2.90
N SER A 84 0.16 -6.38 -1.89
CA SER A 84 -0.33 -7.12 -0.73
C SER A 84 -1.68 -7.80 -0.96
N VAL A 85 -2.42 -7.37 -2.00
CA VAL A 85 -3.72 -7.96 -2.39
C VAL A 85 -3.51 -9.39 -2.90
N ARG A 86 -4.31 -10.30 -2.37
CA ARG A 86 -4.41 -11.68 -2.87
C ARG A 86 -5.87 -12.11 -2.91
N MET A 87 -6.31 -12.56 -4.08
CA MET A 87 -7.62 -13.18 -4.26
C MET A 87 -7.45 -14.63 -4.70
N THR A 88 -8.33 -15.50 -4.23
CA THR A 88 -8.35 -16.92 -4.63
C THR A 88 -9.77 -17.39 -4.84
N GLY A 89 -9.97 -18.30 -5.81
CA GLY A 89 -11.28 -18.86 -6.10
C GLY A 89 -11.22 -19.99 -7.15
N ASP A 90 -12.40 -20.47 -7.54
CA ASP A 90 -12.56 -21.54 -8.53
C ASP A 90 -12.58 -20.96 -9.96
N THR A 91 -13.18 -19.77 -10.12
CA THR A 91 -13.32 -19.09 -11.42
C THR A 91 -13.17 -17.58 -11.23
N MET A 92 -12.49 -16.94 -12.16
CA MET A 92 -12.42 -15.48 -12.22
C MET A 92 -12.80 -15.01 -13.63
N THR A 93 -13.69 -14.02 -13.69
CA THR A 93 -14.05 -13.35 -14.93
C THR A 93 -13.61 -11.89 -14.85
N VAL A 94 -12.85 -11.44 -15.83
CA VAL A 94 -12.35 -10.07 -15.94
C VAL A 94 -13.00 -9.41 -17.15
N TYR A 95 -13.62 -8.27 -16.96
CA TYR A 95 -14.20 -7.43 -17.99
C TYR A 95 -13.32 -6.22 -18.21
N PHE A 96 -12.98 -5.99 -19.46
CA PHE A 96 -12.23 -4.81 -19.89
C PHE A 96 -13.15 -3.88 -20.67
N LYS A 97 -13.01 -2.59 -20.44
CA LYS A 97 -13.64 -1.53 -21.19
C LYS A 97 -12.56 -0.57 -21.66
N ASP A 98 -12.53 -0.27 -22.97
CA ASP A 98 -11.49 0.58 -23.56
C ASP A 98 -10.05 0.13 -23.24
N ARG A 99 -9.84 -1.20 -23.08
CA ARG A 99 -8.58 -1.87 -22.68
C ARG A 99 -8.17 -1.62 -21.21
N GLU A 100 -9.03 -1.05 -20.41
CA GLU A 100 -8.83 -0.87 -18.98
C GLU A 100 -9.70 -1.87 -18.21
N LEU A 101 -9.25 -2.26 -17.01
CA LEU A 101 -10.02 -3.11 -16.12
C LEU A 101 -11.29 -2.35 -15.70
N ASP A 102 -12.46 -2.96 -15.91
CA ASP A 102 -13.74 -2.41 -15.47
C ASP A 102 -14.28 -3.19 -14.26
N ILE A 103 -14.47 -4.50 -14.43
CA ILE A 103 -15.03 -5.36 -13.41
C ILE A 103 -14.24 -6.66 -13.33
N LEU A 104 -13.92 -7.07 -12.12
CA LEU A 104 -13.38 -8.39 -11.82
C LEU A 104 -14.39 -9.15 -10.96
N ILE A 105 -14.69 -10.38 -11.31
CA ILE A 105 -15.60 -11.26 -10.57
C ILE A 105 -14.83 -12.53 -10.19
N MET A 106 -14.73 -12.82 -8.89
CA MET A 106 -14.15 -14.04 -8.37
C MET A 106 -15.24 -14.89 -7.73
N GLU A 107 -15.36 -16.14 -8.13
CA GLU A 107 -16.30 -17.12 -7.59
C GLU A 107 -15.54 -18.31 -6.99
N GLY A 108 -16.04 -18.84 -5.85
CA GLY A 108 -15.42 -19.95 -5.15
C GLY A 108 -16.29 -20.53 -4.05
N LYS A 109 -15.73 -21.52 -3.30
CA LYS A 109 -16.45 -22.26 -2.24
C LYS A 109 -15.73 -22.24 -0.88
N PRO A 110 -15.37 -21.08 -0.29
CA PRO A 110 -15.61 -19.70 -0.76
C PRO A 110 -14.46 -19.17 -1.63
N ALA A 111 -14.72 -18.09 -2.36
CA ALA A 111 -13.68 -17.17 -2.80
C ALA A 111 -13.13 -16.40 -1.59
N ARG A 112 -11.84 -16.05 -1.62
CA ARG A 112 -11.15 -15.34 -0.54
C ARG A 112 -10.42 -14.12 -1.07
N TYR A 113 -10.35 -13.12 -0.21
CA TYR A 113 -9.60 -11.88 -0.43
C TYR A 113 -8.81 -11.54 0.83
N ARG A 114 -7.60 -11.00 0.65
CA ARG A 114 -6.84 -10.35 1.71
C ARG A 114 -6.05 -9.18 1.15
N GLN A 115 -5.86 -8.14 1.96
CA GLN A 115 -5.03 -6.98 1.67
C GLN A 115 -4.41 -6.48 2.97
N LEU A 116 -3.18 -5.98 2.92
CA LEU A 116 -2.56 -5.26 4.02
C LEU A 116 -2.70 -3.76 3.74
N PRO A 117 -3.56 -3.02 4.49
CA PRO A 117 -3.66 -1.57 4.34
C PRO A 117 -2.34 -0.87 4.67
N ASP A 118 -2.04 0.25 4.00
CA ASP A 118 -0.76 0.96 4.10
C ASP A 118 -0.36 1.33 5.54
N ASP A 119 -1.34 1.68 6.38
CA ASP A 119 -1.10 2.09 7.78
C ASP A 119 -1.38 0.97 8.80
N SER A 120 -1.42 -0.31 8.38
CA SER A 120 -1.79 -1.44 9.22
C SER A 120 -0.75 -2.55 9.20
N GLU A 121 -0.59 -3.24 10.33
CA GLU A 121 0.12 -4.52 10.43
C GLU A 121 -0.84 -5.72 10.36
N ILE A 122 -2.15 -5.46 10.22
CA ILE A 122 -3.21 -6.46 10.23
C ILE A 122 -3.88 -6.48 8.87
N TYR A 123 -3.96 -7.67 8.28
CA TYR A 123 -4.65 -7.88 7.02
C TYR A 123 -6.17 -7.67 7.16
N ASP A 124 -6.73 -6.98 6.19
CA ASP A 124 -8.16 -7.07 5.88
C ASP A 124 -8.38 -8.40 5.16
N GLU A 125 -9.39 -9.15 5.60
CA GLU A 125 -9.73 -10.47 5.05
C GLU A 125 -11.21 -10.53 4.69
N ALA A 126 -11.53 -11.14 3.56
CA ALA A 126 -12.90 -11.38 3.17
C ALA A 126 -13.10 -12.79 2.59
N GLU A 127 -14.31 -13.32 2.80
CA GLU A 127 -14.78 -14.57 2.19
C GLU A 127 -16.21 -14.36 1.68
N ALA A 128 -16.53 -14.94 0.52
CA ALA A 128 -17.89 -14.99 -0.03
C ALA A 128 -17.99 -16.08 -1.11
N LEU A 129 -19.19 -16.46 -1.53
CA LEU A 129 -19.33 -17.35 -2.70
C LEU A 129 -19.00 -16.62 -4.00
N ARG A 130 -19.24 -15.30 -4.02
CA ARG A 130 -18.91 -14.42 -5.15
C ARG A 130 -18.41 -13.08 -4.63
N MET A 131 -17.34 -12.59 -5.25
CA MET A 131 -16.77 -11.26 -5.01
C MET A 131 -16.73 -10.50 -6.32
N GLU A 132 -17.12 -9.24 -6.31
CA GLU A 132 -17.09 -8.35 -7.46
C GLU A 132 -16.25 -7.13 -7.09
N TYR A 133 -15.27 -6.79 -7.92
CA TYR A 133 -14.49 -5.57 -7.79
C TYR A 133 -14.79 -4.66 -8.97
N TYR A 134 -15.22 -3.45 -8.68
CA TYR A 134 -15.50 -2.40 -9.64
C TYR A 134 -14.40 -1.35 -9.57
N GLU A 135 -13.47 -1.39 -10.54
CA GLU A 135 -12.26 -0.55 -10.53
C GLU A 135 -12.61 0.95 -10.47
N LEU A 136 -13.46 1.42 -11.37
CA LEU A 136 -13.84 2.84 -11.45
C LEU A 136 -14.60 3.36 -10.23
N LYS A 137 -15.12 2.46 -9.38
CA LYS A 137 -15.90 2.81 -8.21
C LYS A 137 -15.15 2.58 -6.90
N ASN A 138 -13.94 2.02 -6.96
CA ASN A 138 -13.20 1.56 -5.78
C ASN A 138 -14.08 0.72 -4.83
N LEU A 139 -14.93 -0.17 -5.39
CA LEU A 139 -15.97 -0.87 -4.67
C LEU A 139 -15.77 -2.38 -4.76
N ILE A 140 -15.66 -3.03 -3.60
CA ILE A 140 -15.71 -4.48 -3.46
C ILE A 140 -17.11 -4.86 -2.97
N VAL A 141 -17.71 -5.86 -3.63
CA VAL A 141 -19.02 -6.41 -3.26
C VAL A 141 -18.86 -7.90 -2.99
N LEU A 142 -19.15 -8.30 -1.78
CA LEU A 142 -19.18 -9.69 -1.34
C LEU A 142 -20.65 -10.17 -1.37
N ILE A 143 -20.88 -11.31 -2.00
CA ILE A 143 -22.24 -11.84 -2.23
C ILE A 143 -22.29 -13.29 -1.77
N ASP A 144 -23.32 -13.60 -1.02
CA ASP A 144 -23.64 -14.90 -0.43
C ASP A 144 -22.57 -15.43 0.52
N LYS A 145 -22.98 -15.68 1.75
CA LYS A 145 -22.11 -16.09 2.87
C LYS A 145 -20.93 -15.14 3.05
N ALA A 146 -21.22 -13.86 2.94
CA ALA A 146 -20.20 -12.82 3.00
C ALA A 146 -19.71 -12.61 4.43
N ASP A 147 -18.40 -12.70 4.61
CA ASP A 147 -17.66 -12.37 5.83
C ASP A 147 -16.56 -11.37 5.48
N PHE A 148 -16.40 -10.34 6.31
CA PHE A 148 -15.33 -9.35 6.19
C PHE A 148 -14.72 -9.05 7.57
N LYS A 149 -13.41 -9.04 7.67
CA LYS A 149 -12.66 -8.77 8.89
C LYS A 149 -11.67 -7.64 8.66
N GLN A 150 -11.67 -6.66 9.55
CA GLN A 150 -10.77 -5.51 9.54
C GLN A 150 -10.45 -5.10 10.98
N GLU A 151 -9.18 -5.00 11.35
CA GLU A 151 -8.70 -4.48 12.65
C GLU A 151 -9.49 -4.92 13.90
N GLY A 152 -9.90 -6.18 13.96
CA GLY A 152 -10.68 -6.72 15.09
C GLY A 152 -12.20 -6.50 14.99
N LEU A 153 -12.66 -5.90 13.91
CA LEU A 153 -14.07 -5.88 13.50
C LEU A 153 -14.34 -7.11 12.63
N SER A 154 -15.50 -7.68 12.75
CA SER A 154 -15.97 -8.75 11.85
C SER A 154 -17.43 -8.48 11.49
N PHE A 155 -17.71 -8.56 10.20
CA PHE A 155 -19.01 -8.33 9.59
C PHE A 155 -19.43 -9.58 8.84
N SER A 156 -20.66 -10.05 9.06
CA SER A 156 -21.21 -11.20 8.35
C SER A 156 -22.62 -10.88 7.85
N GLY A 157 -22.92 -11.32 6.63
CA GLY A 157 -24.23 -11.09 6.02
C GLY A 157 -24.36 -11.77 4.66
N ASN A 158 -25.46 -11.51 3.96
CA ASN A 158 -25.65 -12.01 2.61
C ASN A 158 -24.95 -11.14 1.55
N ARG A 159 -24.83 -9.84 1.84
CA ARG A 159 -24.15 -8.88 0.97
C ARG A 159 -23.39 -7.86 1.80
N ILE A 160 -22.10 -7.68 1.47
CA ILE A 160 -21.23 -6.65 2.04
C ILE A 160 -20.70 -5.81 0.89
N GLU A 161 -20.84 -4.50 1.00
CA GLU A 161 -20.28 -3.52 0.09
C GLU A 161 -19.16 -2.75 0.84
N TYR A 162 -17.94 -2.80 0.33
CA TYR A 162 -16.78 -2.12 0.87
C TYR A 162 -16.24 -1.10 -0.15
N ASP A 163 -16.38 0.18 0.19
CA ASP A 163 -15.81 1.30 -0.55
C ASP A 163 -14.36 1.49 -0.04
N THR A 164 -13.38 1.12 -0.86
CA THR A 164 -11.97 1.12 -0.47
C THR A 164 -11.38 2.53 -0.40
N GLU A 165 -11.92 3.48 -1.15
CA GLU A 165 -11.49 4.88 -1.14
C GLU A 165 -11.90 5.60 0.15
N HIS A 166 -13.13 5.35 0.62
CA HIS A 166 -13.68 6.03 1.80
C HIS A 166 -13.70 5.13 3.05
N SER A 167 -13.17 3.91 2.99
CA SER A 167 -13.19 2.91 4.07
C SER A 167 -14.60 2.69 4.65
N ARG A 168 -15.63 2.67 3.79
CA ARG A 168 -17.03 2.51 4.19
C ARG A 168 -17.54 1.12 3.92
N ILE A 169 -18.13 0.52 4.94
CA ILE A 169 -18.71 -0.83 4.87
C ILE A 169 -20.23 -0.72 5.03
N LYS A 170 -20.98 -1.35 4.10
CA LYS A 170 -22.42 -1.56 4.21
C LYS A 170 -22.70 -3.05 4.22
N VAL A 171 -23.44 -3.51 5.20
CA VAL A 171 -23.80 -4.93 5.36
C VAL A 171 -25.31 -5.08 5.25
N ARG A 172 -25.75 -6.08 4.48
CA ARG A 172 -27.17 -6.44 4.34
C ARG A 172 -27.36 -7.93 4.62
N GLY A 173 -28.40 -8.26 5.38
CA GLY A 173 -28.89 -9.64 5.53
C GLY A 173 -29.69 -10.08 4.30
N SER A 174 -30.05 -11.35 4.21
CA SER A 174 -30.96 -11.86 3.19
C SER A 174 -32.36 -11.25 3.40
N VAL A 175 -32.91 -10.64 2.37
CA VAL A 175 -34.31 -10.22 2.37
C VAL A 175 -35.14 -11.36 1.77
N ASN A 176 -35.62 -12.28 2.60
CA ASN A 176 -36.65 -13.22 2.17
C ASN A 176 -37.96 -12.45 1.99
N GLN A 177 -38.30 -12.04 0.77
CA GLN A 177 -39.65 -11.70 0.39
C GLN A 177 -40.47 -12.99 0.30
N GLN A 178 -40.83 -13.55 1.45
CA GLN A 178 -41.92 -14.51 1.51
C GLN A 178 -43.01 -13.96 2.43
N ASN A 179 -44.13 -13.68 1.79
CA ASN A 179 -45.40 -13.37 2.44
C ASN A 179 -45.71 -14.35 3.58
N SER A 180 -45.98 -13.75 4.71
CA SER A 180 -46.90 -14.23 5.78
C SER A 180 -47.15 -15.72 5.90
N SER A 181 -46.59 -16.33 6.90
CA SER A 181 -47.22 -17.19 7.92
C SER A 181 -46.16 -17.94 8.68
N GLY A 182 -46.04 -17.61 9.95
CA GLY A 182 -45.42 -18.28 11.07
C GLY A 182 -44.54 -19.49 10.81
N SER A 183 -43.24 -19.34 10.99
CA SER A 183 -42.40 -20.37 11.61
C SER A 183 -40.98 -19.84 11.84
N SER A 184 -40.50 -20.08 13.01
CA SER A 184 -39.14 -20.03 13.58
C SER A 184 -37.97 -19.73 12.68
N GLY A 185 -37.27 -18.62 12.98
CA GLY A 185 -36.06 -18.11 12.45
C GLY A 185 -34.98 -19.08 11.98
N SER A 186 -34.67 -18.98 10.70
CA SER A 186 -33.42 -19.39 10.15
C SER A 186 -32.36 -18.33 10.50
N SER A 187 -31.26 -18.75 11.13
CA SER A 187 -30.18 -17.90 11.64
C SER A 187 -29.35 -17.24 10.53
N GLY A 188 -29.75 -17.33 9.24
CA GLY A 188 -29.00 -16.84 8.08
C GLY A 188 -29.35 -15.44 7.59
N ASP A 189 -30.43 -14.84 8.07
CA ASP A 189 -31.01 -13.63 7.48
C ASP A 189 -30.57 -12.31 8.15
N ARG A 190 -29.76 -12.38 9.20
CA ARG A 190 -29.41 -11.20 10.02
C ARG A 190 -27.95 -10.80 9.81
N VAL A 191 -27.73 -9.51 9.79
CA VAL A 191 -26.36 -8.94 9.86
C VAL A 191 -25.77 -9.25 11.24
N LYS A 192 -24.56 -9.76 11.28
CA LYS A 192 -23.78 -9.99 12.50
C LYS A 192 -22.54 -9.11 12.47
N ILE A 193 -22.34 -8.34 13.52
CA ILE A 193 -21.13 -7.49 13.70
C ILE A 193 -20.50 -7.88 15.04
N ILE A 194 -19.22 -8.18 15.03
CA ILE A 194 -18.42 -8.51 16.21
C ILE A 194 -17.35 -7.46 16.39
N LEU A 195 -17.32 -6.82 17.56
CA LEU A 195 -16.31 -5.85 17.96
C LEU A 195 -15.39 -6.54 19.00
N LYS A 196 -14.12 -6.71 18.68
CA LYS A 196 -13.12 -7.19 19.65
C LYS A 196 -12.51 -5.99 20.37
N PRO A 197 -12.56 -5.92 21.72
CA PRO A 197 -11.91 -4.82 22.43
C PRO A 197 -10.40 -4.83 22.20
N LYS A 198 -9.81 -3.65 21.95
CA LYS A 198 -8.34 -3.52 21.88
C LYS A 198 -7.74 -3.96 23.21
N LYS A 199 -6.83 -4.93 23.21
CA LYS A 199 -6.03 -5.25 24.40
C LYS A 199 -5.22 -4.00 24.76
N LYS A 200 -5.39 -3.49 25.99
CA LYS A 200 -4.46 -2.48 26.51
C LYS A 200 -3.04 -3.10 26.47
N LYS A 201 -2.12 -2.44 25.78
CA LYS A 201 -0.69 -2.71 25.96
C LYS A 201 -0.36 -2.28 27.38
N GLU A 202 0.01 -3.25 28.25
CA GLU A 202 0.68 -2.99 29.52
C GLU A 202 2.12 -2.53 29.27
#